data_9b79cd43616c0d876694fa8836816d0f
#
_entry.id   9b79cd43616c0d876694fa8836816d0f
#
_cell.length_a   1.000
_cell.length_b   1.000
_cell.length_c   1.000
_cell.angle_alpha   90.00
_cell.angle_beta   90.00
_cell.angle_gamma   90.00
#
_symmetry.space_group_name_H-M   'P 1'
#
loop_
_entity.id
_entity.type
_entity.pdbx_description
1 polymer ?
#
loop_
_entity_poly.entity_id
_entity_poly.type
_entity_poly.pdbx_seq_one_letter_code
_entity_poly.pdbx_strand_id
1 'polypeptide(L)'
;ATGVIWLADAKAFAPKRAEGAAEPIVVDMARAFFPVIVVVFLIRSFWVEPFKIPSGSMKPTLLVGDFILVNKYTYGIRLPVVNRKLLEVGEVKRGDVVVFRYPVDPSVDYIKRVVGVPGDRVAYKGKMLSINGTPVPVQAAGYYTDAELNFVRLPAFTEKLGEKPHAMMIVPPEPVVNLSQVRQFPHRENCEY
;
A
#
# COMPACT_ATOMS: atom_id res chain seq x y z
N ALA A 1 -12.49 -24.34 3.90
CA ALA A 1 -12.42 -25.80 4.06
C ALA A 1 -12.69 -26.22 5.51
N THR A 2 -11.89 -25.77 6.52
CA THR A 2 -12.01 -26.25 7.93
C THR A 2 -13.37 -26.02 8.56
N GLY A 3 -13.98 -24.84 8.40
CA GLY A 3 -15.32 -24.56 8.92
C GLY A 3 -16.43 -25.45 8.32
N VAL A 4 -16.31 -25.80 7.04
CA VAL A 4 -17.28 -26.71 6.37
C VAL A 4 -17.14 -28.12 6.94
N ILE A 5 -15.91 -28.60 7.14
CA ILE A 5 -15.65 -29.94 7.72
C ILE A 5 -16.23 -30.00 9.12
N TRP A 6 -15.93 -29.00 9.96
CA TRP A 6 -16.46 -28.93 11.34
C TRP A 6 -17.99 -28.86 11.37
N LEU A 7 -18.61 -28.01 10.56
CA LEU A 7 -20.08 -27.88 10.50
C LEU A 7 -20.75 -29.15 9.95
N ALA A 8 -20.15 -29.81 8.97
CA ALA A 8 -20.66 -31.06 8.42
C ALA A 8 -20.60 -32.16 9.47
N ASP A 9 -19.48 -32.27 10.19
CA ASP A 9 -19.40 -33.24 11.29
C ASP A 9 -20.43 -32.94 12.38
N ALA A 10 -20.48 -31.70 12.86
CA ALA A 10 -21.38 -31.29 13.93
C ALA A 10 -22.87 -31.55 13.62
N LYS A 11 -23.27 -31.39 12.34
CA LYS A 11 -24.69 -31.61 11.94
C LYS A 11 -25.02 -33.01 11.50
N ALA A 12 -24.10 -33.71 10.83
CA ALA A 12 -24.43 -34.98 10.17
C ALA A 12 -23.80 -36.20 10.84
N PHE A 13 -22.62 -36.09 11.42
CA PHE A 13 -21.88 -37.24 11.93
C PHE A 13 -21.77 -37.28 13.45
N ALA A 14 -21.56 -36.16 14.10
CA ALA A 14 -21.45 -36.09 15.56
C ALA A 14 -22.70 -36.63 16.29
N PRO A 15 -23.95 -36.33 15.87
CA PRO A 15 -25.13 -36.83 16.53
C PRO A 15 -25.30 -38.36 16.42
N LYS A 16 -24.65 -38.99 15.44
CA LYS A 16 -24.71 -40.45 15.19
C LYS A 16 -23.54 -41.21 15.81
N ARG A 17 -22.60 -40.52 16.43
CA ARG A 17 -21.41 -41.11 17.02
C ARG A 17 -21.76 -41.71 18.40
N ALA A 18 -21.27 -42.92 18.66
CA ALA A 18 -21.48 -43.57 19.96
C ALA A 18 -20.82 -42.74 21.09
N GLU A 19 -21.45 -42.73 22.27
CA GLU A 19 -20.86 -42.05 23.42
C GLU A 19 -19.48 -42.62 23.73
N GLY A 20 -18.49 -41.75 23.82
CA GLY A 20 -17.07 -42.10 24.07
C GLY A 20 -16.25 -42.46 22.80
N ALA A 21 -16.83 -42.47 21.60
CA ALA A 21 -16.06 -42.69 20.39
C ALA A 21 -15.16 -41.49 20.08
N ALA A 22 -13.89 -41.78 19.76
CA ALA A 22 -12.90 -40.73 19.41
C ALA A 22 -13.35 -39.96 18.15
N GLU A 23 -13.16 -38.65 18.17
CA GLU A 23 -13.37 -37.82 17.00
C GLU A 23 -12.31 -38.15 15.92
N PRO A 24 -12.70 -38.13 14.63
CA PRO A 24 -11.70 -38.21 13.56
C PRO A 24 -10.70 -37.06 13.65
N ILE A 25 -9.41 -37.37 13.50
CA ILE A 25 -8.32 -36.39 13.55
C ILE A 25 -8.57 -35.14 12.68
N VAL A 26 -9.18 -35.36 11.50
CA VAL A 26 -9.50 -34.28 10.56
C VAL A 26 -10.52 -33.29 11.16
N VAL A 27 -11.49 -33.78 11.91
CA VAL A 27 -12.52 -32.95 12.55
C VAL A 27 -11.94 -32.19 13.74
N ASP A 28 -11.15 -32.86 14.56
CA ASP A 28 -10.47 -32.25 15.69
C ASP A 28 -9.52 -31.12 15.24
N MET A 29 -8.68 -31.38 14.23
CA MET A 29 -7.86 -30.35 13.60
C MET A 29 -8.69 -29.22 13.00
N ALA A 30 -9.78 -29.55 12.30
CA ALA A 30 -10.65 -28.53 11.70
C ALA A 30 -11.29 -27.63 12.77
N ARG A 31 -11.70 -28.20 13.91
CA ARG A 31 -12.24 -27.45 15.06
C ARG A 31 -11.18 -26.57 15.72
N ALA A 32 -9.97 -27.09 15.92
CA ALA A 32 -8.88 -26.34 16.57
C ALA A 32 -8.39 -25.16 15.70
N PHE A 33 -8.23 -25.35 14.40
CA PHE A 33 -7.70 -24.33 13.52
C PHE A 33 -8.75 -23.34 12.98
N PHE A 34 -10.03 -23.70 12.92
CA PHE A 34 -11.06 -22.85 12.35
C PHE A 34 -11.14 -21.45 12.99
N PRO A 35 -11.21 -21.30 14.34
CA PRO A 35 -11.29 -19.99 14.97
C PRO A 35 -10.04 -19.14 14.67
N VAL A 36 -8.85 -19.74 14.70
CA VAL A 36 -7.61 -19.04 14.38
C VAL A 36 -7.61 -18.53 12.94
N ILE A 37 -7.99 -19.39 12.00
CA ILE A 37 -8.10 -19.00 10.57
C ILE A 37 -9.12 -17.87 10.39
N VAL A 38 -10.27 -17.93 11.07
CA VAL A 38 -11.29 -16.87 10.98
C VAL A 38 -10.76 -15.55 11.53
N VAL A 39 -10.11 -15.56 12.69
CA VAL A 39 -9.53 -14.35 13.28
C VAL A 39 -8.48 -13.74 12.37
N VAL A 40 -7.53 -14.53 11.87
CA VAL A 40 -6.50 -14.07 10.93
C VAL A 40 -7.13 -13.55 9.63
N PHE A 41 -8.14 -14.24 9.10
CA PHE A 41 -8.86 -13.82 7.91
C PHE A 41 -9.56 -12.46 8.12
N LEU A 42 -10.22 -12.25 9.26
CA LEU A 42 -10.90 -10.99 9.58
C LEU A 42 -9.91 -9.84 9.74
N ILE A 43 -8.80 -10.08 10.48
CA ILE A 43 -7.75 -9.06 10.65
C ILE A 43 -7.17 -8.66 9.29
N ARG A 44 -6.77 -9.62 8.48
CA ARG A 44 -6.17 -9.36 7.16
C ARG A 44 -7.17 -8.76 6.16
N SER A 45 -8.44 -9.10 6.26
CA SER A 45 -9.48 -8.59 5.35
C SER A 45 -9.87 -7.14 5.64
N PHE A 46 -9.95 -6.77 6.91
CA PHE A 46 -10.55 -5.50 7.32
C PHE A 46 -9.60 -4.54 8.04
N TRP A 47 -8.57 -5.04 8.68
CA TRP A 47 -7.71 -4.20 9.52
C TRP A 47 -6.38 -3.87 8.88
N VAL A 48 -5.52 -4.85 8.73
CA VAL A 48 -4.14 -4.62 8.30
C VAL A 48 -3.67 -5.65 7.29
N GLU A 49 -2.81 -5.19 6.38
CA GLU A 49 -2.18 -6.06 5.40
C GLU A 49 -0.67 -5.79 5.39
N PRO A 50 0.17 -6.84 5.59
CA PRO A 50 1.61 -6.70 5.49
C PRO A 50 2.02 -6.60 4.02
N PHE A 51 2.87 -5.60 3.70
CA PHE A 51 3.51 -5.43 2.40
C PHE A 51 5.01 -5.37 2.57
N LYS A 52 5.73 -5.91 1.59
CA LYS A 52 7.17 -5.74 1.45
C LYS A 52 7.43 -4.69 0.38
N ILE A 53 8.29 -3.71 0.68
CA ILE A 53 8.62 -2.63 -0.25
C ILE A 53 9.49 -3.17 -1.39
N PRO A 54 9.01 -3.12 -2.65
CA PRO A 54 9.74 -3.70 -3.77
C PRO A 54 10.67 -2.70 -4.47
N SER A 55 10.53 -1.39 -4.23
CA SER A 55 11.25 -0.37 -4.98
C SER A 55 11.66 0.83 -4.13
N GLY A 56 12.74 1.52 -4.53
CA GLY A 56 13.27 2.69 -3.83
C GLY A 56 12.53 4.00 -4.07
N SER A 57 11.35 4.00 -4.71
CA SER A 57 10.64 5.24 -5.09
C SER A 57 10.13 6.07 -3.90
N MET A 58 10.16 5.51 -2.69
CA MET A 58 9.76 6.18 -1.45
C MET A 58 10.94 6.48 -0.52
N LYS A 59 12.19 6.32 -1.01
CA LYS A 59 13.39 6.70 -0.26
C LYS A 59 13.43 8.22 0.00
N PRO A 60 13.95 8.65 1.14
CA PRO A 60 14.53 7.87 2.22
C PRO A 60 13.49 7.36 3.25
N THR A 61 12.20 7.64 3.06
CA THR A 61 11.14 7.30 4.03
C THR A 61 10.91 5.79 4.16
N LEU A 62 10.95 5.06 3.04
CA LEU A 62 10.80 3.61 3.00
C LEU A 62 11.94 3.03 2.16
N LEU A 63 12.61 2.01 2.70
CA LEU A 63 13.71 1.34 2.02
C LEU A 63 13.23 0.09 1.31
N VAL A 64 13.96 -0.31 0.27
CA VAL A 64 13.68 -1.59 -0.42
C VAL A 64 13.91 -2.74 0.55
N GLY A 65 12.93 -3.64 0.61
CA GLY A 65 12.97 -4.77 1.53
C GLY A 65 12.27 -4.55 2.86
N ASP A 66 11.94 -3.30 3.23
CA ASP A 66 11.18 -3.02 4.45
C ASP A 66 9.82 -3.72 4.44
N PHE A 67 9.38 -4.14 5.62
CA PHE A 67 8.02 -4.62 5.84
C PHE A 67 7.17 -3.52 6.48
N ILE A 68 6.04 -3.24 5.89
CA ILE A 68 5.08 -2.27 6.39
C ILE A 68 3.73 -2.94 6.65
N LEU A 69 2.97 -2.36 7.57
CA LEU A 69 1.57 -2.72 7.79
C LEU A 69 0.67 -1.63 7.21
N VAL A 70 -0.09 -1.99 6.20
CA VAL A 70 -1.05 -1.09 5.56
C VAL A 70 -2.37 -1.16 6.30
N ASN A 71 -2.85 0.00 6.71
CA ASN A 71 -4.14 0.14 7.35
C ASN A 71 -5.24 0.16 6.29
N LYS A 72 -6.19 -0.77 6.38
CA LYS A 72 -7.25 -0.95 5.37
C LYS A 72 -8.53 -0.17 5.65
N TYR A 73 -8.74 0.30 6.86
CA TYR A 73 -9.97 0.98 7.27
C TYR A 73 -9.93 2.51 7.19
N THR A 74 -8.75 3.12 7.04
CA THR A 74 -8.58 4.58 7.09
C THR A 74 -9.46 5.32 6.07
N TYR A 75 -9.59 4.79 4.86
CA TYR A 75 -10.35 5.43 3.78
C TYR A 75 -11.67 4.70 3.46
N GLY A 76 -12.05 3.76 4.30
CA GLY A 76 -13.30 3.03 4.18
C GLY A 76 -13.13 1.52 4.23
N ILE A 77 -14.19 0.86 4.65
CA ILE A 77 -14.24 -0.60 4.75
C ILE A 77 -14.69 -1.16 3.40
N ARG A 78 -13.90 -2.10 2.85
CA ARG A 78 -14.20 -2.79 1.60
C ARG A 78 -14.44 -4.27 1.84
N LEU A 79 -15.37 -4.84 1.09
CA LEU A 79 -15.60 -6.28 1.10
C LEU A 79 -14.36 -7.01 0.55
N PRO A 80 -13.87 -8.03 1.26
CA PRO A 80 -12.82 -8.88 0.73
C PRO A 80 -13.30 -9.55 -0.55
N VAL A 81 -12.38 -9.86 -1.47
CA VAL A 81 -12.61 -10.50 -2.78
C VAL A 81 -13.29 -9.58 -3.80
N VAL A 82 -14.44 -9.01 -3.50
CA VAL A 82 -15.22 -8.16 -4.44
C VAL A 82 -14.72 -6.71 -4.48
N ASN A 83 -13.93 -6.30 -3.48
CA ASN A 83 -13.36 -4.96 -3.31
C ASN A 83 -14.40 -3.81 -3.39
N ARG A 84 -15.67 -4.11 -3.12
CA ARG A 84 -16.75 -3.12 -3.08
C ARG A 84 -16.71 -2.34 -1.77
N LYS A 85 -16.68 -1.01 -1.84
CA LYS A 85 -16.70 -0.12 -0.69
C LYS A 85 -18.06 -0.21 0.02
N LEU A 86 -18.05 -0.55 1.30
CA LEU A 86 -19.24 -0.66 2.15
C LEU A 86 -19.48 0.61 2.95
N LEU A 87 -18.42 1.18 3.49
CA LEU A 87 -18.48 2.35 4.36
C LEU A 87 -17.36 3.32 3.99
N GLU A 88 -17.67 4.60 3.98
CA GLU A 88 -16.70 5.69 3.92
C GLU A 88 -16.32 6.08 5.35
N VAL A 89 -15.02 6.08 5.65
CA VAL A 89 -14.54 6.42 7.01
C VAL A 89 -13.74 7.71 6.98
N GLY A 90 -12.92 7.93 5.95
CA GLY A 90 -12.08 9.11 5.81
C GLY A 90 -11.73 9.43 4.37
N GLU A 91 -11.22 10.63 4.18
CA GLU A 91 -10.73 11.12 2.89
C GLU A 91 -9.21 11.11 2.85
N VAL A 92 -8.68 10.89 1.64
CA VAL A 92 -7.25 10.96 1.37
C VAL A 92 -6.78 12.41 1.49
N LYS A 93 -5.69 12.64 2.21
CA LYS A 93 -5.12 13.96 2.41
C LYS A 93 -3.76 14.08 1.69
N ARG A 94 -3.37 15.31 1.36
CA ARG A 94 -2.02 15.59 0.84
C ARG A 94 -0.97 15.14 1.86
N GLY A 95 0.07 14.47 1.38
CA GLY A 95 1.14 13.92 2.22
C GLY A 95 0.90 12.48 2.70
N ASP A 96 -0.32 11.95 2.58
CA ASP A 96 -0.59 10.56 2.95
C ASP A 96 0.21 9.59 2.07
N VAL A 97 0.70 8.52 2.67
CA VAL A 97 1.29 7.40 1.94
C VAL A 97 0.22 6.35 1.73
N VAL A 98 -0.06 6.05 0.48
CA VAL A 98 -1.14 5.13 0.08
C VAL A 98 -0.61 3.96 -0.72
N VAL A 99 -1.24 2.80 -0.53
CA VAL A 99 -1.08 1.62 -1.38
C VAL A 99 -2.30 1.54 -2.29
N PHE A 100 -2.05 1.41 -3.59
CA PHE A 100 -3.12 1.30 -4.58
C PHE A 100 -2.73 0.37 -5.71
N ARG A 101 -3.71 -0.20 -6.36
CA ARG A 101 -3.49 -1.04 -7.56
C ARG A 101 -3.09 -0.17 -8.74
N TYR A 102 -2.04 -0.57 -9.43
CA TYR A 102 -1.59 0.16 -10.61
C TYR A 102 -2.67 0.12 -11.70
N PRO A 103 -3.14 1.27 -12.22
CA PRO A 103 -4.31 1.31 -13.13
C PRO A 103 -4.11 0.56 -14.46
N VAL A 104 -2.86 0.47 -14.92
CA VAL A 104 -2.53 -0.22 -16.19
C VAL A 104 -2.44 -1.73 -16.00
N ASP A 105 -1.96 -2.17 -14.83
CA ASP A 105 -1.87 -3.57 -14.44
C ASP A 105 -2.31 -3.73 -12.98
N PRO A 106 -3.59 -4.02 -12.73
CA PRO A 106 -4.14 -4.15 -11.38
C PRO A 106 -3.61 -5.32 -10.57
N SER A 107 -2.76 -6.16 -11.14
CA SER A 107 -2.06 -7.23 -10.40
C SER A 107 -0.88 -6.69 -9.58
N VAL A 108 -0.44 -5.46 -9.86
CA VAL A 108 0.70 -4.81 -9.21
C VAL A 108 0.23 -3.73 -8.26
N ASP A 109 0.69 -3.79 -7.01
CA ASP A 109 0.44 -2.76 -6.01
C ASP A 109 1.56 -1.71 -6.00
N TYR A 110 1.17 -0.45 -5.99
CA TYR A 110 2.08 0.69 -5.87
C TYR A 110 1.93 1.36 -4.52
N ILE A 111 3.06 1.85 -4.00
CA ILE A 111 3.12 2.68 -2.80
C ILE A 111 3.63 4.04 -3.21
N LYS A 112 2.83 5.08 -3.01
CA LYS A 112 3.18 6.47 -3.36
C LYS A 112 2.63 7.44 -2.32
N ARG A 113 3.23 8.64 -2.30
CA ARG A 113 2.73 9.74 -1.50
C ARG A 113 1.73 10.57 -2.31
N VAL A 114 0.62 10.91 -1.68
CA VAL A 114 -0.42 11.76 -2.27
C VAL A 114 0.09 13.19 -2.33
N VAL A 115 0.19 13.73 -3.52
CA VAL A 115 0.63 15.10 -3.78
C VAL A 115 -0.55 16.06 -3.85
N GLY A 116 -1.60 15.66 -4.53
CA GLY A 116 -2.83 16.44 -4.70
C GLY A 116 -4.07 15.61 -4.42
N VAL A 117 -5.14 16.28 -4.07
CA VAL A 117 -6.49 15.70 -3.87
C VAL A 117 -7.43 16.18 -4.97
N PRO A 118 -8.62 15.58 -5.15
CA PRO A 118 -9.58 16.01 -6.16
C PRO A 118 -9.83 17.52 -6.10
N GLY A 119 -9.74 18.20 -7.26
CA GLY A 119 -9.87 19.64 -7.38
C GLY A 119 -8.54 20.43 -7.32
N ASP A 120 -7.44 19.78 -6.95
CA ASP A 120 -6.13 20.44 -6.97
C ASP A 120 -5.56 20.53 -8.39
N ARG A 121 -4.91 21.67 -8.65
CA ARG A 121 -4.04 21.86 -9.81
C ARG A 121 -2.59 21.64 -9.38
N VAL A 122 -1.97 20.58 -9.89
CA VAL A 122 -0.59 20.20 -9.54
C VAL A 122 0.32 20.51 -10.72
N ALA A 123 1.41 21.24 -10.47
CA ALA A 123 2.45 21.52 -11.46
C ALA A 123 3.82 21.06 -10.93
N TYR A 124 4.62 20.45 -11.80
CA TYR A 124 5.98 20.02 -11.50
C TYR A 124 6.95 20.55 -12.55
N LYS A 125 7.76 21.53 -12.18
CA LYS A 125 8.69 22.18 -13.09
C LYS A 125 10.05 22.38 -12.42
N GLY A 126 11.12 22.00 -13.11
CA GLY A 126 12.47 22.15 -12.58
C GLY A 126 12.71 21.43 -11.26
N LYS A 127 12.10 20.28 -11.04
CA LYS A 127 12.10 19.50 -9.79
C LYS A 127 11.44 20.22 -8.60
N MET A 128 10.65 21.24 -8.87
CA MET A 128 9.86 21.96 -7.87
C MET A 128 8.38 21.66 -8.09
N LEU A 129 7.70 21.31 -7.00
CA LEU A 129 6.28 21.03 -6.96
C LEU A 129 5.51 22.30 -6.58
N SER A 130 4.40 22.55 -7.27
CA SER A 130 3.46 23.62 -6.93
C SER A 130 2.04 23.05 -6.89
N ILE A 131 1.27 23.48 -5.93
CA ILE A 131 -0.14 23.08 -5.77
C ILE A 131 -0.99 24.34 -5.76
N ASN A 132 -1.97 24.41 -6.65
CA ASN A 132 -2.85 25.57 -6.82
C ASN A 132 -2.07 26.88 -7.03
N GLY A 133 -0.96 26.82 -7.77
CA GLY A 133 -0.10 27.93 -8.05
C GLY A 133 0.89 28.29 -6.93
N THR A 134 0.80 27.65 -5.77
CA THR A 134 1.70 27.90 -4.63
C THR A 134 2.82 26.86 -4.61
N PRO A 135 4.11 27.27 -4.63
CA PRO A 135 5.23 26.35 -4.48
C PRO A 135 5.17 25.62 -3.14
N VAL A 136 5.44 24.31 -3.17
CA VAL A 136 5.56 23.51 -1.95
C VAL A 136 6.88 23.84 -1.26
N PRO A 137 6.87 24.18 0.05
CA PRO A 137 8.07 24.52 0.78
C PRO A 137 9.04 23.34 0.87
N VAL A 138 10.29 23.57 0.49
CA VAL A 138 11.37 22.58 0.53
C VAL A 138 12.55 23.19 1.29
N GLN A 139 13.09 22.45 2.26
CA GLN A 139 14.24 22.86 3.06
C GLN A 139 15.37 21.86 2.89
N ALA A 140 16.60 22.32 2.71
CA ALA A 140 17.77 21.46 2.65
C ALA A 140 17.96 20.72 3.98
N ALA A 141 18.14 19.40 3.91
CA ALA A 141 18.31 18.50 5.06
C ALA A 141 19.68 17.78 5.03
N GLY A 142 20.62 18.27 4.24
CA GLY A 142 21.95 17.69 4.11
C GLY A 142 22.04 16.66 2.99
N TYR A 143 22.58 15.48 3.29
CA TYR A 143 22.81 14.43 2.30
C TYR A 143 22.30 13.09 2.80
N TYR A 144 21.75 12.33 1.90
CA TYR A 144 21.39 10.91 2.09
C TYR A 144 22.42 10.05 1.34
N THR A 145 22.96 9.03 2.00
CA THR A 145 23.85 8.05 1.37
C THR A 145 23.05 6.81 1.00
N ASP A 146 22.92 6.52 -0.28
CA ASP A 146 22.16 5.38 -0.77
C ASP A 146 23.07 4.16 -0.94
N ALA A 147 22.86 3.15 -0.11
CA ALA A 147 23.63 1.89 -0.15
C ALA A 147 23.38 1.09 -1.43
N GLU A 148 22.20 1.18 -2.04
CA GLU A 148 21.87 0.48 -3.29
C GLU A 148 22.50 1.14 -4.51
N LEU A 149 22.83 2.43 -4.42
CA LEU A 149 23.54 3.19 -5.44
C LEU A 149 25.04 3.28 -5.15
N ASN A 150 25.66 2.21 -4.66
CA ASN A 150 27.09 2.18 -4.33
C ASN A 150 27.53 3.32 -3.40
N PHE A 151 26.74 3.62 -2.37
CA PHE A 151 27.00 4.67 -1.38
C PHE A 151 27.11 6.08 -1.97
N VAL A 152 26.44 6.35 -3.08
CA VAL A 152 26.35 7.71 -3.63
C VAL A 152 25.64 8.62 -2.63
N ARG A 153 26.22 9.82 -2.41
CA ARG A 153 25.63 10.86 -1.57
C ARG A 153 24.71 11.73 -2.41
N LEU A 154 23.41 11.69 -2.10
CA LEU A 154 22.38 12.46 -2.77
C LEU A 154 21.92 13.63 -1.88
N PRO A 155 21.66 14.83 -2.44
CA PRO A 155 21.07 15.92 -1.69
C PRO A 155 19.72 15.50 -1.09
N ALA A 156 19.59 15.66 0.22
CA ALA A 156 18.37 15.37 0.96
C ALA A 156 17.66 16.68 1.33
N PHE A 157 16.34 16.63 1.29
CA PHE A 157 15.47 17.76 1.57
C PHE A 157 14.33 17.33 2.47
N THR A 158 13.76 18.28 3.17
CA THR A 158 12.46 18.12 3.84
C THR A 158 11.43 18.92 3.08
N GLU A 159 10.41 18.25 2.60
CA GLU A 159 9.27 18.84 1.90
C GLU A 159 8.03 18.84 2.81
N LYS A 160 7.23 19.90 2.76
CA LYS A 160 6.00 20.00 3.55
C LYS A 160 4.78 19.92 2.64
N LEU A 161 4.30 18.70 2.42
CA LEU A 161 3.02 18.39 1.79
C LEU A 161 1.96 18.21 2.88
N GLY A 162 0.99 19.10 2.98
CA GLY A 162 -0.01 19.07 4.05
C GLY A 162 0.58 19.41 5.44
N GLU A 163 0.13 18.72 6.48
CA GLU A 163 0.49 19.05 7.86
C GLU A 163 1.86 18.51 8.28
N LYS A 164 2.26 17.35 7.75
CA LYS A 164 3.49 16.64 8.17
C LYS A 164 4.61 16.84 7.17
N PRO A 165 5.79 17.31 7.63
CA PRO A 165 6.97 17.31 6.78
C PRO A 165 7.44 15.89 6.53
N HIS A 166 8.06 15.66 5.38
CA HIS A 166 8.66 14.38 5.05
C HIS A 166 10.00 14.57 4.34
N ALA A 167 10.88 13.60 4.51
CA ALA A 167 12.16 13.59 3.84
C ALA A 167 11.99 13.17 2.37
N MET A 168 12.71 13.84 1.49
CA MET A 168 12.87 13.47 0.08
C MET A 168 14.30 13.66 -0.37
N MET A 169 14.67 13.06 -1.49
CA MET A 169 15.96 13.27 -2.12
C MET A 169 15.77 13.63 -3.59
N ILE A 170 16.65 14.46 -4.09
CA ILE A 170 16.69 14.84 -5.50
C ILE A 170 17.86 14.11 -6.14
N VAL A 171 17.56 13.17 -7.02
CA VAL A 171 18.56 12.57 -7.87
C VAL A 171 18.94 13.59 -8.94
N PRO A 172 20.22 13.96 -9.08
CA PRO A 172 20.65 14.81 -10.18
C PRO A 172 20.21 14.22 -11.52
N PRO A 173 19.91 15.01 -12.54
CA PRO A 173 19.64 14.49 -13.84
C PRO A 173 20.85 13.70 -14.33
N GLU A 174 20.70 12.40 -14.52
CA GLU A 174 21.70 11.65 -15.26
C GLU A 174 21.83 12.25 -16.66
N PRO A 175 23.03 12.32 -17.22
CA PRO A 175 23.19 12.74 -18.60
C PRO A 175 22.41 11.76 -19.48
N VAL A 176 21.27 12.26 -19.98
CA VAL A 176 20.45 11.65 -21.03
C VAL A 176 19.95 10.24 -20.72
N VAL A 177 18.91 10.13 -19.89
CA VAL A 177 18.00 8.98 -20.02
C VAL A 177 17.37 9.06 -21.41
N ASN A 178 17.58 8.03 -22.21
CA ASN A 178 17.02 7.92 -23.55
C ASN A 178 15.48 7.89 -23.41
N LEU A 179 14.83 9.01 -23.69
CA LEU A 179 13.37 9.19 -23.55
C LEU A 179 12.54 8.23 -24.41
N SER A 180 13.18 7.49 -25.32
CA SER A 180 12.52 6.46 -26.13
C SER A 180 11.97 5.28 -25.33
N GLN A 181 12.38 5.11 -24.05
CA GLN A 181 11.85 4.08 -23.16
C GLN A 181 10.75 4.60 -22.21
N VAL A 182 10.51 5.88 -22.16
CA VAL A 182 9.37 6.42 -21.43
C VAL A 182 8.12 6.14 -22.27
N ARG A 183 7.29 5.18 -21.85
CA ARG A 183 5.98 4.96 -22.47
C ARG A 183 5.21 6.28 -22.38
N GLN A 184 5.06 6.96 -23.52
CA GLN A 184 4.13 8.06 -23.63
C GLN A 184 2.72 7.49 -23.44
N PHE A 185 2.02 7.97 -22.46
CA PHE A 185 0.59 7.67 -22.35
C PHE A 185 -0.10 8.37 -23.52
N PRO A 186 -0.74 7.64 -24.44
CA PRO A 186 -1.47 8.25 -25.52
C PRO A 186 -2.60 9.09 -24.91
N HIS A 187 -2.73 10.35 -25.29
CA HIS A 187 -3.72 11.35 -24.91
C HIS A 187 -3.34 12.39 -23.85
N ARG A 188 -2.06 12.69 -23.64
CA ARG A 188 -1.69 13.82 -22.79
C ARG A 188 -0.65 14.70 -23.46
N GLU A 189 -1.12 15.58 -24.33
CA GLU A 189 -0.27 16.59 -24.97
C GLU A 189 0.13 17.74 -24.02
N ASN A 190 -0.61 17.94 -22.92
CA ASN A 190 -0.31 18.94 -21.89
C ASN A 190 -0.61 18.36 -20.51
N CYS A 191 0.42 17.95 -19.80
CA CYS A 191 0.30 17.58 -18.38
C CYS A 191 0.49 18.85 -17.52
N GLU A 192 -0.51 19.71 -17.49
CA GLU A 192 -0.80 20.55 -16.33
C GLU A 192 -1.68 19.72 -15.39
N TYR A 193 -1.12 19.29 -14.29
CA TYR A 193 -1.81 18.56 -13.24
C TYR A 193 -2.14 19.50 -12.08
#